data_02a7357c9664d95512ec0551414e6dda
#
_entry.id   02a7357c9664d95512ec0551414e6dda
#
_cell.length_a   1.000
_cell.length_b   1.000
_cell.length_c   1.000
_cell.angle_alpha   90.00
_cell.angle_beta   90.00
_cell.angle_gamma   90.00
#
_symmetry.space_group_name_H-M   'P 1'
#
loop_
_entity.id
_entity.type
_entity.pdbx_description
1 polymer ?
#
loop_
_entity_poly.entity_id
_entity_poly.type
_entity_poly.pdbx_seq_one_letter_code
_entity_poly.pdbx_strand_id
1 'polypeptide(L)'
;GLGDVYKRQSPKTPLPWINYLGSENFFSLISNTCGGYSFYKDAKLLRLTRYRYNDTPLDQNGRYYYIKDGDTVWNPGWQPAKTELDSYTCRHGLGYTILEGEKNGVSAAQELFVPTGDACELDRLTLKNKTDAVKELDVFSYVEFCLWDAIDDSSNFQRNFSTGEVEVEPAIIYHKTEYRERRNHYAVFWSNTPVTSFDTTRDAFCGVYGGPADPQAVRAGHCSGSIAHGWAPVGALHIHVTLAPGEEKKILFGLGYIENPQEEKFTAPGVINKERAHAMIARYATDAQVDAARKALADHWEALLSTYHLESGEEKLNRMVNIWHQYQCMVTFNMSRSASYFESGTGRGMGFRDSCQDLLGFVHLIPDRARERILDIAATQFEDGSAYHQYQPLTKKGNADIGSGFNDDPMWLVACVSAYIRE
;
A
#
# COMPACT_ATOMS: atom_id res chain seq x y z
N GLY A 1 13.16 20.02 -2.37
CA GLY A 1 13.63 20.40 -3.70
C GLY A 1 12.62 20.09 -4.79
N LEU A 2 12.59 20.92 -5.83
CA LEU A 2 11.67 20.72 -6.98
C LEU A 2 12.04 19.52 -7.89
N GLY A 3 13.11 18.82 -7.58
CA GLY A 3 13.64 17.70 -8.36
C GLY A 3 13.18 16.31 -7.93
N ASP A 4 12.59 16.19 -6.77
CA ASP A 4 12.27 14.95 -6.07
C ASP A 4 10.77 14.58 -6.10
N VAL A 5 9.98 15.25 -6.95
CA VAL A 5 8.54 15.03 -7.08
C VAL A 5 8.09 14.97 -8.54
N TYR A 6 7.38 13.91 -8.91
CA TYR A 6 6.60 13.84 -10.15
C TYR A 6 5.20 14.39 -9.92
N LYS A 7 4.80 15.35 -10.75
CA LYS A 7 3.50 16.03 -10.64
C LYS A 7 2.59 15.71 -11.83
N ARG A 8 1.32 15.37 -11.57
CA ARG A 8 0.24 15.25 -12.54
C ARG A 8 -0.86 16.25 -12.20
N GLN A 9 -1.44 16.86 -13.22
CA GLN A 9 -2.49 17.87 -13.07
C GLN A 9 -3.81 17.44 -13.73
N SER A 10 -3.90 16.19 -14.14
CA SER A 10 -5.13 15.54 -14.60
C SER A 10 -5.19 14.10 -14.09
N PRO A 11 -6.32 13.65 -13.56
CA PRO A 11 -6.50 12.24 -13.20
C PRO A 11 -6.67 11.34 -14.43
N LYS A 12 -7.07 11.92 -15.58
CA LYS A 12 -7.37 11.22 -16.82
C LYS A 12 -6.11 11.00 -17.63
N THR A 13 -5.20 10.19 -17.14
CA THR A 13 -3.99 9.79 -17.83
C THR A 13 -4.25 8.57 -18.72
N PRO A 14 -3.51 8.38 -19.85
CA PRO A 14 -3.69 7.22 -20.73
C PRO A 14 -3.52 5.87 -20.02
N LEU A 15 -2.59 5.82 -19.07
CA LEU A 15 -2.36 4.71 -18.16
C LEU A 15 -2.19 5.27 -16.75
N PRO A 16 -2.51 4.50 -15.69
CA PRO A 16 -2.22 4.90 -14.32
C PRO A 16 -0.73 5.18 -14.11
N TRP A 17 -0.42 6.25 -13.41
CA TRP A 17 0.94 6.56 -12.93
C TRP A 17 1.08 6.09 -11.50
N ILE A 18 2.11 5.27 -11.25
CA ILE A 18 2.24 4.50 -10.02
C ILE A 18 3.44 4.98 -9.22
N ASN A 19 3.29 5.07 -7.90
CA ASN A 19 4.37 5.12 -6.93
C ASN A 19 4.40 3.83 -6.12
N TYR A 20 5.61 3.36 -5.82
CA TYR A 20 5.86 2.18 -5.00
C TYR A 20 6.43 2.64 -3.67
N LEU A 21 5.74 2.34 -2.58
CA LEU A 21 6.05 2.78 -1.24
C LEU A 21 6.55 1.63 -0.39
N GLY A 22 7.35 1.94 0.62
CA GLY A 22 7.92 0.96 1.52
C GLY A 22 9.39 0.66 1.25
N SER A 23 10.08 0.16 2.24
CA SER A 23 11.53 -0.05 2.16
C SER A 23 12.04 -1.32 2.84
N GLU A 24 11.27 -1.95 3.71
CA GLU A 24 11.70 -3.09 4.52
C GLU A 24 10.82 -4.31 4.31
N ASN A 25 9.68 -4.35 4.97
CA ASN A 25 8.79 -5.51 4.96
C ASN A 25 7.37 -5.18 4.51
N PHE A 26 6.92 -3.93 4.68
CA PHE A 26 5.59 -3.49 4.27
C PHE A 26 5.69 -2.64 3.02
N PHE A 27 4.89 -2.98 2.02
CA PHE A 27 4.90 -2.32 0.73
C PHE A 27 3.50 -1.94 0.29
N SER A 28 3.42 -0.84 -0.44
CA SER A 28 2.19 -0.27 -0.95
C SER A 28 2.39 0.27 -2.35
N LEU A 29 1.45 0.02 -3.23
CA LEU A 29 1.41 0.59 -4.56
C LEU A 29 0.24 1.55 -4.62
N ILE A 30 0.45 2.74 -5.18
CA ILE A 30 -0.60 3.73 -5.35
C ILE A 30 -0.52 4.42 -6.71
N SER A 31 -1.67 4.48 -7.40
CA SER A 31 -1.81 5.22 -8.64
C SER A 31 -2.15 6.69 -8.42
N ASN A 32 -2.10 7.45 -9.49
CA ASN A 32 -2.55 8.84 -9.50
C ASN A 32 -4.06 9.02 -9.28
N THR A 33 -4.83 7.93 -9.16
CA THR A 33 -6.26 7.97 -8.83
C THR A 33 -6.60 7.10 -7.61
N CYS A 34 -5.63 6.85 -6.72
CA CYS A 34 -5.74 6.08 -5.48
C CYS A 34 -5.91 4.56 -5.65
N GLY A 35 -5.76 4.03 -6.86
CA GLY A 35 -5.72 2.58 -7.10
C GLY A 35 -4.46 1.94 -6.54
N GLY A 36 -4.46 0.62 -6.41
CA GLY A 36 -3.32 -0.14 -5.93
C GLY A 36 -3.63 -1.06 -4.75
N TYR A 37 -2.59 -1.59 -4.14
CA TYR A 37 -2.71 -2.57 -3.06
C TYR A 37 -1.52 -2.54 -2.11
N SER A 38 -1.68 -3.19 -0.96
CA SER A 38 -0.64 -3.32 0.06
C SER A 38 -0.40 -4.78 0.42
N PHE A 39 0.84 -5.07 0.79
CA PHE A 39 1.25 -6.41 1.20
C PHE A 39 2.41 -6.37 2.21
N TYR A 40 2.57 -7.47 2.95
CA TYR A 40 3.69 -7.68 3.85
C TYR A 40 4.60 -8.77 3.30
N LYS A 41 5.87 -8.45 3.01
CA LYS A 41 6.92 -9.33 2.45
C LYS A 41 6.60 -9.98 1.10
N ASP A 42 5.44 -10.60 0.96
CA ASP A 42 5.08 -11.40 -0.22
C ASP A 42 3.73 -10.96 -0.78
N ALA A 43 3.74 -10.44 -2.02
CA ALA A 43 2.55 -9.90 -2.68
C ALA A 43 1.51 -10.96 -3.05
N LYS A 44 1.88 -12.24 -3.07
CA LYS A 44 0.98 -13.36 -3.33
C LYS A 44 0.33 -13.87 -2.05
N LEU A 45 1.13 -14.13 -1.00
CA LEU A 45 0.70 -14.88 0.18
C LEU A 45 0.28 -14.01 1.35
N LEU A 46 0.82 -12.78 1.44
CA LEU A 46 0.53 -11.84 2.54
C LEU A 46 0.00 -10.51 2.00
N ARG A 47 -0.96 -10.56 1.09
CA ARG A 47 -1.64 -9.39 0.53
C ARG A 47 -2.74 -8.92 1.47
N LEU A 48 -2.71 -7.63 1.84
CA LEU A 48 -3.70 -7.05 2.74
C LEU A 48 -4.96 -6.57 2.00
N THR A 49 -4.76 -5.90 0.86
CA THR A 49 -5.87 -5.31 0.10
C THR A 49 -6.04 -5.99 -1.24
N ARG A 50 -7.30 -6.07 -1.67
CA ARG A 50 -7.68 -6.70 -2.94
C ARG A 50 -7.29 -5.81 -4.12
N TYR A 51 -6.75 -6.43 -5.16
CA TYR A 51 -6.48 -5.81 -6.44
C TYR A 51 -6.61 -6.84 -7.55
N ARG A 52 -7.24 -6.47 -8.65
CA ARG A 52 -7.43 -7.32 -9.83
C ARG A 52 -6.82 -6.65 -11.05
N TYR A 53 -5.97 -7.39 -11.76
CA TYR A 53 -5.18 -6.87 -12.87
C TYR A 53 -5.96 -6.59 -14.15
N ASN A 54 -7.02 -7.34 -14.41
CA ASN A 54 -7.77 -7.27 -15.66
C ASN A 54 -9.15 -6.63 -15.47
N ASP A 55 -9.29 -5.77 -14.49
CA ASP A 55 -10.54 -5.05 -14.28
C ASP A 55 -10.78 -4.00 -15.37
N THR A 56 -12.05 -3.82 -15.69
CA THR A 56 -12.50 -2.76 -16.58
C THR A 56 -13.59 -1.95 -15.87
N PRO A 57 -13.38 -0.64 -15.69
CA PRO A 57 -12.20 0.14 -16.02
C PRO A 57 -11.00 -0.20 -15.13
N LEU A 58 -9.80 0.06 -15.65
CA LEU A 58 -8.55 -0.06 -14.89
C LEU A 58 -8.58 0.81 -13.64
N ASP A 59 -7.80 0.40 -12.61
CA ASP A 59 -7.56 1.21 -11.42
C ASP A 59 -8.78 1.36 -10.50
N GLN A 60 -9.60 0.29 -10.38
CA GLN A 60 -10.80 0.32 -9.55
C GLN A 60 -10.62 -0.12 -8.11
N ASN A 61 -9.55 -0.83 -7.78
CA ASN A 61 -9.28 -1.27 -6.41
C ASN A 61 -8.20 -0.39 -5.80
N GLY A 62 -8.48 0.17 -4.63
CA GLY A 62 -7.57 1.10 -3.98
C GLY A 62 -8.03 1.50 -2.60
N ARG A 63 -7.53 2.64 -2.14
CA ARG A 63 -7.91 3.28 -0.88
C ARG A 63 -8.66 4.53 -1.21
N TYR A 64 -9.95 4.53 -0.97
CA TYR A 64 -10.83 5.61 -1.38
C TYR A 64 -11.40 6.34 -0.19
N TYR A 65 -11.46 7.67 -0.31
CA TYR A 65 -12.18 8.55 0.61
C TYR A 65 -13.24 9.28 -0.18
N TYR A 66 -14.50 9.01 0.17
CA TYR A 66 -15.63 9.73 -0.39
C TYR A 66 -15.90 10.93 0.50
N ILE A 67 -16.06 12.10 -0.11
CA ILE A 67 -16.48 13.32 0.55
C ILE A 67 -17.86 13.65 0.03
N LYS A 68 -18.84 13.66 0.93
CA LYS A 68 -20.22 14.02 0.65
C LYS A 68 -20.47 15.42 1.19
N ASP A 69 -20.79 16.35 0.29
CA ASP A 69 -21.17 17.76 0.56
C ASP A 69 -22.58 17.96 -0.01
N GLY A 70 -23.60 17.85 0.84
CA GLY A 70 -24.98 17.79 0.40
C GLY A 70 -25.24 16.60 -0.52
N ASP A 71 -25.70 16.84 -1.74
CA ASP A 71 -25.93 15.81 -2.75
C ASP A 71 -24.70 15.48 -3.60
N THR A 72 -23.63 16.26 -3.46
CA THR A 72 -22.38 16.05 -4.21
C THR A 72 -21.48 15.04 -3.49
N VAL A 73 -21.11 13.98 -4.19
CA VAL A 73 -20.13 12.98 -3.73
C VAL A 73 -18.91 13.03 -4.64
N TRP A 74 -17.73 13.12 -4.05
CA TRP A 74 -16.48 13.18 -4.80
C TRP A 74 -15.32 12.56 -4.04
N ASN A 75 -14.19 12.32 -4.71
CA ASN A 75 -12.98 11.75 -4.15
C ASN A 75 -11.77 12.64 -4.49
N PRO A 76 -10.79 12.80 -3.57
CA PRO A 76 -9.59 13.62 -3.84
C PRO A 76 -8.81 13.16 -5.07
N GLY A 77 -8.75 11.84 -5.33
CA GLY A 77 -8.11 11.23 -6.49
C GLY A 77 -9.02 11.08 -7.71
N TRP A 78 -10.23 11.66 -7.73
CA TRP A 78 -11.24 11.55 -8.77
C TRP A 78 -11.94 10.19 -8.82
N GLN A 79 -11.22 9.06 -8.87
CA GLN A 79 -11.81 7.73 -8.74
C GLN A 79 -12.20 7.43 -7.29
N PRO A 80 -13.22 6.56 -7.05
CA PRO A 80 -14.01 5.83 -8.03
C PRO A 80 -15.29 6.55 -8.46
N ALA A 81 -15.73 7.62 -7.78
CA ALA A 81 -16.97 8.33 -8.11
C ALA A 81 -16.91 9.06 -9.47
N LYS A 82 -15.71 9.45 -9.89
CA LYS A 82 -15.44 10.16 -11.15
C LYS A 82 -16.20 11.50 -11.29
N THR A 83 -16.56 12.09 -10.17
CA THR A 83 -17.12 13.44 -10.14
C THR A 83 -16.05 14.43 -10.60
N GLU A 84 -16.37 15.27 -11.56
CA GLU A 84 -15.44 16.27 -12.07
C GLU A 84 -15.01 17.23 -10.96
N LEU A 85 -13.71 17.36 -10.77
CA LEU A 85 -13.10 18.21 -9.78
C LEU A 85 -12.85 19.63 -10.32
N ASP A 86 -12.94 20.62 -9.46
CA ASP A 86 -12.64 22.01 -9.80
C ASP A 86 -11.11 22.21 -9.96
N SER A 87 -10.32 21.44 -9.20
CA SER A 87 -8.88 21.30 -9.38
C SER A 87 -8.40 19.91 -8.97
N TYR A 88 -7.29 19.46 -9.55
CA TYR A 88 -6.67 18.19 -9.23
C TYR A 88 -5.16 18.27 -9.35
N THR A 89 -4.45 17.67 -8.39
CA THR A 89 -3.01 17.48 -8.47
C THR A 89 -2.62 16.14 -7.80
N CYS A 90 -1.76 15.37 -8.45
CA CYS A 90 -1.06 14.25 -7.83
C CYS A 90 0.43 14.54 -7.79
N ARG A 91 1.07 14.28 -6.66
CA ARG A 91 2.51 14.38 -6.45
C ARG A 91 3.04 13.04 -5.95
N HIS A 92 3.84 12.36 -6.78
CA HIS A 92 4.59 11.19 -6.39
C HIS A 92 6.00 11.61 -5.97
N GLY A 93 6.31 11.46 -4.70
CA GLY A 93 7.61 11.79 -4.12
C GLY A 93 8.36 10.54 -3.65
N LEU A 94 9.48 10.76 -2.99
CA LEU A 94 10.32 9.70 -2.43
C LEU A 94 9.63 9.07 -1.22
N GLY A 95 9.05 7.88 -1.43
CA GLY A 95 8.36 7.13 -0.39
C GLY A 95 6.99 7.66 0.02
N TYR A 96 6.42 8.63 -0.70
CA TYR A 96 5.09 9.16 -0.44
C TYR A 96 4.34 9.59 -1.69
N THR A 97 3.03 9.70 -1.58
CA THR A 97 2.16 10.25 -2.63
C THR A 97 1.14 11.20 -2.02
N ILE A 98 0.91 12.34 -2.65
CA ILE A 98 -0.16 13.29 -2.28
C ILE A 98 -1.09 13.46 -3.47
N LEU A 99 -2.37 13.16 -3.25
CA LEU A 99 -3.45 13.47 -4.19
C LEU A 99 -4.29 14.59 -3.59
N GLU A 100 -4.47 15.66 -4.34
CA GLU A 100 -5.22 16.84 -3.90
C GLU A 100 -6.30 17.15 -4.92
N GLY A 101 -7.54 17.14 -4.47
CA GLY A 101 -8.73 17.52 -5.23
C GLY A 101 -9.46 18.66 -4.58
N GLU A 102 -10.21 19.40 -5.37
CA GLU A 102 -11.09 20.47 -4.90
C GLU A 102 -12.46 20.34 -5.54
N LYS A 103 -13.51 20.52 -4.74
CA LYS A 103 -14.89 20.58 -5.20
C LYS A 103 -15.73 21.48 -4.30
N ASN A 104 -16.55 22.36 -4.91
CA ASN A 104 -17.48 23.25 -4.20
C ASN A 104 -16.84 24.07 -3.08
N GLY A 105 -15.59 24.53 -3.30
CA GLY A 105 -14.84 25.32 -2.33
C GLY A 105 -14.29 24.53 -1.14
N VAL A 106 -14.30 23.20 -1.19
CA VAL A 106 -13.60 22.33 -0.24
C VAL A 106 -12.42 21.69 -0.95
N SER A 107 -11.22 21.83 -0.39
CA SER A 107 -10.05 21.06 -0.84
C SER A 107 -9.82 19.87 0.09
N ALA A 108 -9.39 18.76 -0.51
CA ALA A 108 -8.99 17.56 0.19
C ALA A 108 -7.65 17.05 -0.34
N ALA A 109 -6.67 16.91 0.55
CA ALA A 109 -5.37 16.33 0.24
C ALA A 109 -5.23 15.00 0.96
N GLN A 110 -5.02 13.93 0.19
CA GLN A 110 -4.74 12.58 0.68
C GLN A 110 -3.23 12.33 0.56
N GLU A 111 -2.54 12.19 1.69
CA GLU A 111 -1.11 11.90 1.76
C GLU A 111 -0.89 10.46 2.25
N LEU A 112 -0.42 9.59 1.37
CA LEU A 112 -0.10 8.20 1.68
C LEU A 112 1.41 7.98 1.74
N PHE A 113 1.87 7.32 2.81
CA PHE A 113 3.26 6.87 2.95
C PHE A 113 3.36 5.63 3.85
N VAL A 114 4.47 4.93 3.75
CA VAL A 114 4.83 3.80 4.63
C VAL A 114 5.93 4.28 5.56
N PRO A 115 5.68 4.36 6.89
CA PRO A 115 6.67 4.79 7.85
C PRO A 115 7.82 3.78 7.95
N THR A 116 9.01 4.25 8.30
CA THR A 116 10.17 3.39 8.57
C THR A 116 9.95 2.61 9.87
N GLY A 117 10.28 1.32 9.86
CA GLY A 117 10.25 0.48 11.06
C GLY A 117 8.91 -0.10 11.47
N ASP A 118 7.82 0.21 10.77
CA ASP A 118 6.49 -0.33 11.03
C ASP A 118 5.88 -1.04 9.82
N ALA A 119 5.07 -2.05 10.10
CA ALA A 119 4.36 -2.81 9.08
C ALA A 119 2.97 -2.22 8.81
N CYS A 120 2.92 -0.95 8.42
CA CYS A 120 1.68 -0.26 8.07
C CYS A 120 1.88 0.82 7.01
N GLU A 121 0.79 1.24 6.41
CA GLU A 121 0.69 2.50 5.67
C GLU A 121 -0.15 3.50 6.46
N LEU A 122 0.20 4.77 6.34
CA LEU A 122 -0.51 5.90 6.92
C LEU A 122 -1.06 6.75 5.80
N ASP A 123 -2.35 7.05 5.87
CA ASP A 123 -3.06 7.84 4.88
C ASP A 123 -3.76 9.00 5.58
N ARG A 124 -3.20 10.19 5.46
CA ARG A 124 -3.69 11.40 6.10
C ARG A 124 -4.52 12.21 5.13
N LEU A 125 -5.81 12.32 5.43
CA LEU A 125 -6.74 13.18 4.71
C LEU A 125 -6.81 14.56 5.37
N THR A 126 -6.40 15.59 4.66
CA THR A 126 -6.49 16.99 5.10
C THR A 126 -7.62 17.68 4.34
N LEU A 127 -8.65 18.10 5.05
CA LEU A 127 -9.80 18.85 4.51
C LEU A 127 -9.67 20.31 4.85
N LYS A 128 -9.97 21.20 3.89
CA LYS A 128 -9.98 22.65 4.12
C LYS A 128 -11.20 23.30 3.48
N ASN A 129 -11.93 24.07 4.27
CA ASN A 129 -13.03 24.89 3.79
C ASN A 129 -12.48 26.22 3.25
N LYS A 130 -12.59 26.46 1.95
CA LYS A 130 -12.17 27.69 1.28
C LYS A 130 -13.30 28.71 1.09
N THR A 131 -14.50 28.37 1.60
CA THR A 131 -15.68 29.27 1.50
C THR A 131 -15.81 30.16 2.72
N ASP A 132 -16.72 31.09 2.67
CA ASP A 132 -17.11 31.98 3.76
C ASP A 132 -18.30 31.45 4.60
N ALA A 133 -18.79 30.26 4.29
CA ALA A 133 -19.87 29.57 5.01
C ALA A 133 -19.35 28.30 5.71
N VAL A 134 -20.04 27.90 6.78
CA VAL A 134 -19.80 26.60 7.44
C VAL A 134 -20.10 25.45 6.46
N LYS A 135 -19.24 24.43 6.43
CA LYS A 135 -19.43 23.20 5.67
C LYS A 135 -19.69 22.03 6.61
N GLU A 136 -20.74 21.29 6.32
CA GLU A 136 -21.05 19.99 6.96
C GLU A 136 -20.76 18.91 5.94
N LEU A 137 -19.79 18.05 6.26
CA LEU A 137 -19.29 17.02 5.35
C LEU A 137 -19.39 15.65 5.99
N ASP A 138 -19.69 14.65 5.18
CA ASP A 138 -19.54 13.25 5.56
C ASP A 138 -18.38 12.63 4.80
N VAL A 139 -17.44 12.05 5.52
CA VAL A 139 -16.26 11.36 4.98
C VAL A 139 -16.41 9.87 5.18
N PHE A 140 -16.28 9.11 4.10
CA PHE A 140 -16.29 7.65 4.16
C PHE A 140 -14.99 7.10 3.62
N SER A 141 -14.30 6.29 4.41
CA SER A 141 -13.19 5.49 3.91
C SER A 141 -13.69 4.22 3.22
N TYR A 142 -12.90 3.65 2.32
CA TYR A 142 -13.18 2.37 1.70
C TYR A 142 -11.91 1.66 1.28
N VAL A 143 -11.68 0.48 1.84
CA VAL A 143 -10.67 -0.49 1.40
C VAL A 143 -11.29 -1.88 1.35
N GLU A 144 -10.94 -2.70 0.36
CA GLU A 144 -11.33 -4.11 0.29
C GLU A 144 -10.19 -4.99 0.80
N PHE A 145 -10.45 -5.84 1.79
CA PHE A 145 -9.44 -6.79 2.28
C PHE A 145 -9.31 -7.98 1.34
N CYS A 146 -8.08 -8.34 1.05
CA CYS A 146 -7.74 -9.60 0.39
C CYS A 146 -7.82 -10.75 1.41
N LEU A 147 -8.21 -11.93 0.96
CA LEU A 147 -8.18 -13.15 1.78
C LEU A 147 -6.77 -13.75 1.86
N TRP A 148 -5.76 -12.90 1.90
CA TRP A 148 -4.32 -13.12 2.04
C TRP A 148 -3.64 -13.72 0.82
N ASP A 149 -4.04 -14.90 0.36
CA ASP A 149 -3.53 -15.46 -0.88
C ASP A 149 -4.24 -14.77 -2.06
N ALA A 150 -3.47 -14.02 -2.84
CA ALA A 150 -4.00 -13.21 -3.92
C ALA A 150 -4.59 -14.04 -5.08
N ILE A 151 -4.08 -15.25 -5.30
CA ILE A 151 -4.61 -16.18 -6.32
C ILE A 151 -5.92 -16.80 -5.83
N ASP A 152 -5.93 -17.28 -4.60
CA ASP A 152 -7.13 -17.83 -3.98
C ASP A 152 -8.24 -16.77 -3.91
N ASP A 153 -7.91 -15.53 -3.53
CA ASP A 153 -8.86 -14.42 -3.47
C ASP A 153 -9.45 -14.07 -4.85
N SER A 154 -8.68 -14.21 -5.92
CA SER A 154 -9.14 -13.95 -7.29
C SER A 154 -9.99 -15.08 -7.87
N SER A 155 -9.92 -16.29 -7.29
CA SER A 155 -10.67 -17.47 -7.72
C SER A 155 -11.99 -17.59 -6.96
N ASN A 156 -13.11 -17.64 -7.67
CA ASN A 156 -14.43 -17.83 -7.04
C ASN A 156 -14.52 -19.16 -6.28
N PHE A 157 -13.86 -20.20 -6.76
CA PHE A 157 -13.85 -21.51 -6.09
C PHE A 157 -13.11 -21.45 -4.76
N GLN A 158 -11.92 -20.89 -4.74
CA GLN A 158 -11.10 -20.78 -3.54
C GLN A 158 -11.71 -19.85 -2.50
N ARG A 159 -12.35 -18.77 -2.91
CA ARG A 159 -13.07 -17.85 -2.02
C ARG A 159 -14.16 -18.53 -1.19
N ASN A 160 -14.76 -19.58 -1.69
CA ASN A 160 -15.76 -20.36 -0.93
C ASN A 160 -15.13 -21.13 0.25
N PHE A 161 -13.83 -21.30 0.25
CA PHE A 161 -13.08 -22.04 1.29
C PHE A 161 -12.27 -21.13 2.21
N SER A 162 -12.10 -19.88 1.87
CA SER A 162 -11.43 -18.89 2.70
C SER A 162 -12.45 -17.93 3.27
N THR A 163 -12.59 -17.93 4.58
CA THR A 163 -13.56 -17.09 5.28
C THR A 163 -12.87 -15.88 5.88
N GLY A 164 -13.22 -14.69 5.39
CA GLY A 164 -12.84 -13.43 6.01
C GLY A 164 -13.75 -13.15 7.21
N GLU A 165 -13.15 -12.97 8.36
CA GLU A 165 -13.86 -12.58 9.58
C GLU A 165 -13.36 -11.23 10.07
N VAL A 166 -14.24 -10.42 10.60
CA VAL A 166 -13.87 -9.12 11.17
C VAL A 166 -14.27 -9.01 12.63
N GLU A 167 -13.45 -8.31 13.38
CA GLU A 167 -13.79 -7.79 14.69
C GLU A 167 -13.74 -6.26 14.60
N VAL A 168 -14.59 -5.57 15.35
CA VAL A 168 -14.68 -4.10 15.32
C VAL A 168 -14.60 -3.56 16.73
N GLU A 169 -13.75 -2.56 16.90
CA GLU A 169 -13.72 -1.65 18.07
C GLU A 169 -14.03 -0.23 17.57
N PRO A 170 -14.30 0.74 18.43
CA PRO A 170 -14.49 2.11 17.99
C PRO A 170 -13.32 2.59 17.12
N ALA A 171 -13.61 2.99 15.88
CA ALA A 171 -12.66 3.46 14.88
C ALA A 171 -11.60 2.42 14.41
N ILE A 172 -11.75 1.13 14.71
CA ILE A 172 -10.78 0.08 14.34
C ILE A 172 -11.50 -1.14 13.80
N ILE A 173 -11.05 -1.64 12.66
CA ILE A 173 -11.53 -2.87 12.02
C ILE A 173 -10.37 -3.85 11.92
N TYR A 174 -10.54 -5.06 12.43
CA TYR A 174 -9.57 -6.15 12.38
C TYR A 174 -10.08 -7.20 11.40
N HIS A 175 -9.24 -7.60 10.44
CA HIS A 175 -9.57 -8.64 9.47
C HIS A 175 -8.63 -9.82 9.61
N LYS A 176 -9.18 -10.97 9.90
CA LYS A 176 -8.50 -12.27 9.91
C LYS A 176 -9.10 -13.21 8.87
N THR A 177 -8.37 -14.22 8.49
CA THR A 177 -8.86 -15.32 7.65
C THR A 177 -8.61 -16.64 8.36
N GLU A 178 -9.67 -17.41 8.53
CA GLU A 178 -9.63 -18.75 9.07
C GLU A 178 -10.06 -19.74 7.98
N TYR A 179 -9.35 -20.81 7.80
CA TYR A 179 -9.84 -22.01 7.11
C TYR A 179 -8.77 -23.12 6.98
N ARG A 180 -7.93 -23.12 5.93
CA ARG A 180 -6.98 -24.22 5.68
C ARG A 180 -5.75 -24.14 6.57
N GLU A 181 -5.35 -22.92 6.87
CA GLU A 181 -4.23 -22.61 7.72
C GLU A 181 -4.70 -21.72 8.87
N ARG A 182 -4.44 -22.16 10.07
CA ARG A 182 -4.66 -21.30 11.25
C ARG A 182 -3.59 -20.23 11.28
N ARG A 183 -3.87 -19.14 10.61
CA ARG A 183 -2.96 -17.99 10.54
C ARG A 183 -2.95 -17.25 11.88
N ASN A 184 -1.78 -16.79 12.28
CA ASN A 184 -1.56 -16.00 13.49
C ASN A 184 -1.43 -14.50 13.20
N HIS A 185 -1.74 -14.10 11.96
CA HIS A 185 -1.70 -12.71 11.52
C HIS A 185 -3.07 -12.19 11.12
N TYR A 186 -3.20 -10.87 11.16
CA TYR A 186 -4.41 -10.17 10.74
C TYR A 186 -4.07 -8.78 10.20
N ALA A 187 -4.97 -8.20 9.43
CA ALA A 187 -4.91 -6.80 9.03
C ALA A 187 -5.68 -5.94 10.03
N VAL A 188 -5.21 -4.73 10.24
CA VAL A 188 -5.91 -3.72 11.05
C VAL A 188 -6.08 -2.45 10.22
N PHE A 189 -7.31 -1.94 10.15
CA PHE A 189 -7.64 -0.66 9.53
C PHE A 189 -8.25 0.27 10.58
N TRP A 190 -7.74 1.49 10.71
CA TRP A 190 -8.18 2.38 11.79
C TRP A 190 -8.22 3.85 11.37
N SER A 191 -8.87 4.67 12.20
CA SER A 191 -8.75 6.12 12.18
C SER A 191 -8.39 6.65 13.58
N ASN A 192 -7.66 7.77 13.64
CA ASN A 192 -7.41 8.50 14.88
C ASN A 192 -8.55 9.45 15.27
N THR A 193 -9.58 9.54 14.44
CA THR A 193 -10.74 10.40 14.63
C THR A 193 -11.95 9.56 15.04
N PRO A 194 -12.81 10.04 15.95
CA PRO A 194 -14.05 9.35 16.29
C PRO A 194 -14.92 9.06 15.07
N VAL A 195 -15.42 7.83 15.00
CA VAL A 195 -16.20 7.31 13.89
C VAL A 195 -17.68 7.38 14.23
N THR A 196 -18.49 7.86 13.30
CA THR A 196 -19.95 7.98 13.44
C THR A 196 -20.66 6.66 13.18
N SER A 197 -20.23 5.94 12.14
CA SER A 197 -20.75 4.62 11.78
C SER A 197 -19.71 3.85 10.93
N PHE A 198 -19.94 2.56 10.70
CA PHE A 198 -19.04 1.72 9.92
C PHE A 198 -19.79 0.65 9.14
N ASP A 199 -19.15 0.11 8.11
CA ASP A 199 -19.52 -1.14 7.46
C ASP A 199 -18.28 -2.00 7.20
N THR A 200 -18.45 -3.32 7.33
CA THR A 200 -17.37 -4.26 7.03
C THR A 200 -17.73 -5.28 5.97
N THR A 201 -18.96 -5.24 5.41
CA THR A 201 -19.35 -6.03 4.25
C THR A 201 -19.50 -5.14 3.02
N ARG A 202 -18.98 -5.61 1.87
CA ARG A 202 -19.06 -4.89 0.61
C ARG A 202 -20.51 -4.61 0.20
N ASP A 203 -21.37 -5.59 0.36
CA ASP A 203 -22.76 -5.49 -0.08
C ASP A 203 -23.57 -4.47 0.75
N ALA A 204 -23.25 -4.33 2.05
CA ALA A 204 -23.87 -3.30 2.88
C ALA A 204 -23.38 -1.89 2.49
N PHE A 205 -22.09 -1.74 2.22
CA PHE A 205 -21.53 -0.44 1.84
C PHE A 205 -21.88 -0.04 0.41
N CYS A 206 -21.59 -0.89 -0.56
CA CYS A 206 -21.81 -0.59 -1.99
C CYS A 206 -23.27 -0.80 -2.45
N GLY A 207 -23.99 -1.69 -1.80
CA GLY A 207 -25.25 -2.27 -2.31
C GLY A 207 -24.99 -3.57 -3.08
N VAL A 208 -25.95 -4.50 -3.05
CA VAL A 208 -25.83 -5.84 -3.68
C VAL A 208 -25.55 -5.75 -5.18
N TYR A 209 -26.17 -4.80 -5.86
CA TYR A 209 -25.98 -4.54 -7.29
C TYR A 209 -25.14 -3.30 -7.58
N GLY A 210 -24.58 -2.69 -6.54
CA GLY A 210 -23.78 -1.49 -6.62
C GLY A 210 -22.28 -1.77 -6.67
N GLY A 211 -21.50 -0.71 -6.80
CA GLY A 211 -20.04 -0.74 -6.81
C GLY A 211 -19.43 0.48 -6.14
N PRO A 212 -18.09 0.53 -6.09
CA PRO A 212 -17.38 1.66 -5.47
C PRO A 212 -17.63 3.01 -6.14
N ALA A 213 -18.10 3.02 -7.40
CA ALA A 213 -18.38 4.29 -8.10
C ALA A 213 -19.56 5.06 -7.49
N ASP A 214 -20.54 4.37 -6.88
CA ASP A 214 -21.73 4.98 -6.30
C ASP A 214 -22.24 4.14 -5.11
N PRO A 215 -21.52 4.13 -3.96
CA PRO A 215 -21.87 3.29 -2.83
C PRO A 215 -23.19 3.71 -2.17
N GLN A 216 -24.01 2.71 -1.83
CA GLN A 216 -25.31 2.92 -1.17
C GLN A 216 -25.16 3.66 0.17
N ALA A 217 -24.16 3.29 1.01
CA ALA A 217 -23.94 3.91 2.31
C ALA A 217 -23.58 5.41 2.17
N VAL A 218 -22.77 5.76 1.16
CA VAL A 218 -22.39 7.16 0.91
C VAL A 218 -23.61 7.98 0.46
N ARG A 219 -24.46 7.44 -0.41
CA ARG A 219 -25.72 8.11 -0.79
C ARG A 219 -26.64 8.32 0.41
N ALA A 220 -26.75 7.30 1.26
CA ALA A 220 -27.56 7.36 2.47
C ALA A 220 -27.01 8.31 3.54
N GLY A 221 -25.71 8.65 3.48
CA GLY A 221 -25.04 9.48 4.47
C GLY A 221 -24.67 8.73 5.76
N HIS A 222 -24.76 7.42 5.80
CA HIS A 222 -24.40 6.60 6.95
C HIS A 222 -24.13 5.14 6.57
N CYS A 223 -23.32 4.46 7.38
CA CYS A 223 -23.13 3.02 7.33
C CYS A 223 -24.12 2.28 8.23
N SER A 224 -24.31 0.98 8.00
CA SER A 224 -25.32 0.15 8.66
C SER A 224 -24.82 -0.62 9.90
N GLY A 225 -23.50 -0.60 10.18
CA GLY A 225 -22.89 -1.38 11.25
C GLY A 225 -22.73 -2.87 10.90
N SER A 226 -22.57 -3.20 9.62
CA SER A 226 -22.43 -4.58 9.16
C SER A 226 -21.13 -5.23 9.65
N ILE A 227 -21.20 -6.53 9.99
CA ILE A 227 -20.05 -7.36 10.40
C ILE A 227 -19.88 -8.47 9.39
N ALA A 228 -18.69 -8.54 8.77
CA ALA A 228 -18.39 -9.53 7.75
C ALA A 228 -18.07 -10.90 8.34
N HIS A 229 -18.76 -11.90 7.81
CA HIS A 229 -18.42 -13.31 7.93
C HIS A 229 -18.47 -13.92 6.53
N GLY A 230 -17.34 -13.98 5.82
CA GLY A 230 -17.35 -14.51 4.45
C GLY A 230 -16.25 -13.92 3.58
N TRP A 231 -16.60 -13.59 2.36
CA TRP A 231 -15.67 -13.45 1.24
C TRP A 231 -15.42 -12.01 0.74
N ALA A 232 -16.16 -11.03 1.20
CA ALA A 232 -16.03 -9.63 0.75
C ALA A 232 -15.92 -8.65 1.92
N PRO A 233 -14.93 -8.84 2.83
CA PRO A 233 -14.72 -7.92 3.94
C PRO A 233 -14.15 -6.60 3.44
N VAL A 234 -14.65 -5.49 4.00
CA VAL A 234 -14.19 -4.13 3.68
C VAL A 234 -13.90 -3.35 4.96
N GLY A 235 -13.10 -2.30 4.84
CA GLY A 235 -12.89 -1.30 5.87
C GLY A 235 -13.57 0.01 5.46
N ALA A 236 -14.78 0.25 5.92
CA ALA A 236 -15.51 1.48 5.69
C ALA A 236 -15.85 2.15 7.01
N LEU A 237 -15.24 3.31 7.25
CA LEU A 237 -15.43 4.16 8.42
C LEU A 237 -16.07 5.46 7.97
N HIS A 238 -17.16 5.85 8.61
CA HIS A 238 -17.85 7.11 8.36
C HIS A 238 -17.57 8.12 9.47
N ILE A 239 -17.15 9.32 9.09
CA ILE A 239 -16.82 10.42 9.99
C ILE A 239 -17.55 11.68 9.53
N HIS A 240 -18.35 12.25 10.41
CA HIS A 240 -18.98 13.55 10.18
C HIS A 240 -18.03 14.68 10.55
N VAL A 241 -17.93 15.69 9.70
CA VAL A 241 -16.97 16.80 9.83
C VAL A 241 -17.65 18.13 9.60
N THR A 242 -17.61 19.01 10.62
CA THR A 242 -17.99 20.41 10.49
C THR A 242 -16.73 21.27 10.32
N LEU A 243 -16.70 22.11 9.30
CA LEU A 243 -15.61 23.05 9.03
C LEU A 243 -16.11 24.48 8.99
N ALA A 244 -15.62 25.34 9.89
CA ALA A 244 -15.83 26.76 9.82
C ALA A 244 -15.14 27.36 8.58
N PRO A 245 -15.49 28.60 8.16
CA PRO A 245 -14.79 29.30 7.08
C PRO A 245 -13.27 29.34 7.29
N GLY A 246 -12.51 28.87 6.31
CA GLY A 246 -11.05 28.79 6.36
C GLY A 246 -10.46 27.69 7.23
N GLU A 247 -11.28 26.93 7.96
CA GLU A 247 -10.82 25.85 8.84
C GLU A 247 -10.23 24.69 8.05
N GLU A 248 -9.18 24.11 8.64
CA GLU A 248 -8.52 22.91 8.16
C GLU A 248 -8.61 21.81 9.22
N LYS A 249 -8.92 20.58 8.80
CA LYS A 249 -8.99 19.40 9.66
C LYS A 249 -8.24 18.24 9.05
N LYS A 250 -7.45 17.57 9.86
CA LYS A 250 -6.70 16.37 9.49
C LYS A 250 -7.34 15.14 10.09
N ILE A 251 -7.46 14.08 9.30
CA ILE A 251 -7.96 12.76 9.68
C ILE A 251 -6.93 11.76 9.25
N LEU A 252 -6.40 10.98 10.18
CA LEU A 252 -5.53 9.87 9.85
C LEU A 252 -6.33 8.60 9.70
N PHE A 253 -6.05 7.88 8.63
CA PHE A 253 -6.38 6.47 8.48
C PHE A 253 -5.09 5.66 8.40
N GLY A 254 -5.11 4.43 8.86
CA GLY A 254 -3.98 3.53 8.76
C GLY A 254 -4.43 2.12 8.41
N LEU A 255 -3.56 1.41 7.70
CA LEU A 255 -3.74 -0.01 7.37
C LEU A 255 -2.44 -0.74 7.73
N GLY A 256 -2.53 -1.73 8.61
CA GLY A 256 -1.36 -2.44 9.11
C GLY A 256 -1.47 -3.95 9.07
N TYR A 257 -0.31 -4.59 9.14
CA TYR A 257 -0.13 -6.02 9.32
C TYR A 257 0.32 -6.32 10.73
N ILE A 258 -0.37 -7.23 11.39
CA ILE A 258 -0.04 -7.70 12.75
C ILE A 258 0.15 -9.20 12.72
N GLU A 259 1.23 -9.67 13.36
CA GLU A 259 1.50 -11.08 13.58
C GLU A 259 1.74 -11.33 15.07
N ASN A 260 0.96 -12.23 15.64
CA ASN A 260 1.13 -12.69 17.03
C ASN A 260 1.95 -13.99 17.07
N PRO A 261 2.64 -14.30 18.18
CA PRO A 261 3.08 -15.67 18.41
C PRO A 261 1.90 -16.64 18.30
N GLN A 262 2.15 -17.87 17.84
CA GLN A 262 1.08 -18.83 17.56
C GLN A 262 0.25 -19.14 18.81
N GLU A 263 0.88 -19.23 19.95
CA GLU A 263 0.28 -19.46 21.28
C GLU A 263 -0.50 -18.27 21.82
N GLU A 264 -0.22 -17.06 21.34
CA GLU A 264 -0.84 -15.80 21.76
C GLU A 264 -1.85 -15.26 20.74
N LYS A 265 -2.23 -16.09 19.77
CA LYS A 265 -3.13 -15.67 18.67
C LYS A 265 -4.45 -15.11 19.16
N PHE A 266 -5.04 -15.77 20.18
CA PHE A 266 -6.33 -15.40 20.75
C PHE A 266 -6.24 -15.13 22.25
N THR A 267 -7.04 -14.18 22.72
CA THR A 267 -7.24 -13.90 24.15
C THR A 267 -8.42 -14.69 24.72
N ALA A 268 -9.36 -15.11 23.86
CA ALA A 268 -10.50 -15.96 24.17
C ALA A 268 -10.90 -16.72 22.90
N PRO A 269 -11.75 -17.77 22.97
CA PRO A 269 -12.20 -18.49 21.78
C PRO A 269 -12.76 -17.55 20.71
N GLY A 270 -12.12 -17.50 19.55
CA GLY A 270 -12.50 -16.66 18.42
C GLY A 270 -12.16 -15.17 18.53
N VAL A 271 -11.61 -14.70 19.65
CA VAL A 271 -11.24 -13.28 19.87
C VAL A 271 -9.74 -13.09 19.68
N ILE A 272 -9.36 -12.32 18.66
CA ILE A 272 -7.96 -12.03 18.33
C ILE A 272 -7.29 -11.25 19.47
N ASN A 273 -6.04 -11.58 19.76
CA ASN A 273 -5.18 -10.74 20.60
C ASN A 273 -4.83 -9.44 19.85
N LYS A 274 -5.29 -8.31 20.37
CA LYS A 274 -5.18 -6.98 19.76
C LYS A 274 -4.05 -6.11 20.34
N GLU A 275 -3.30 -6.61 21.32
CA GLU A 275 -2.29 -5.83 22.05
C GLU A 275 -1.27 -5.18 21.11
N ARG A 276 -0.73 -5.94 20.15
CA ARG A 276 0.24 -5.44 19.18
C ARG A 276 -0.35 -4.41 18.22
N ALA A 277 -1.63 -4.57 17.86
CA ALA A 277 -2.34 -3.58 17.03
C ALA A 277 -2.54 -2.28 17.79
N HIS A 278 -2.98 -2.33 19.04
CA HIS A 278 -3.12 -1.14 19.88
C HIS A 278 -1.77 -0.42 20.06
N ALA A 279 -0.69 -1.16 20.28
CA ALA A 279 0.65 -0.59 20.37
C ALA A 279 1.11 0.10 19.07
N MET A 280 0.79 -0.47 17.90
CA MET A 280 1.06 0.16 16.59
C MET A 280 0.23 1.45 16.43
N ILE A 281 -1.07 1.39 16.67
CA ILE A 281 -1.99 2.53 16.53
C ILE A 281 -1.59 3.68 17.45
N ALA A 282 -1.18 3.38 18.68
CA ALA A 282 -0.77 4.40 19.66
C ALA A 282 0.45 5.23 19.20
N ARG A 283 1.31 4.69 18.32
CA ARG A 283 2.45 5.44 17.76
C ARG A 283 2.03 6.54 16.78
N TYR A 284 0.79 6.50 16.29
CA TYR A 284 0.25 7.42 15.28
C TYR A 284 -1.06 8.10 15.73
N ALA A 285 -1.24 8.24 17.03
CA ALA A 285 -2.47 8.77 17.61
C ALA A 285 -2.66 10.28 17.35
N THR A 286 -1.58 11.02 17.17
CA THR A 286 -1.59 12.49 17.01
C THR A 286 -0.92 12.93 15.71
N ASP A 287 -1.33 14.10 15.18
CA ASP A 287 -0.70 14.70 13.99
C ASP A 287 0.81 14.89 14.15
N ALA A 288 1.27 15.27 15.34
CA ALA A 288 2.70 15.45 15.62
C ALA A 288 3.50 14.13 15.47
N GLN A 289 2.91 13.00 15.86
CA GLN A 289 3.52 11.68 15.68
C GLN A 289 3.56 11.28 14.21
N VAL A 290 2.51 11.57 13.46
CA VAL A 290 2.45 11.34 12.00
C VAL A 290 3.48 12.22 11.27
N ASP A 291 3.58 13.50 11.63
CA ASP A 291 4.58 14.43 11.07
C ASP A 291 6.01 13.96 11.38
N ALA A 292 6.25 13.46 12.59
CA ALA A 292 7.54 12.89 12.96
C ALA A 292 7.88 11.63 12.14
N ALA A 293 6.92 10.74 11.91
CA ALA A 293 7.09 9.56 11.07
C ALA A 293 7.36 9.95 9.60
N ARG A 294 6.64 10.95 9.10
CA ARG A 294 6.86 11.47 7.73
C ARG A 294 8.24 12.12 7.57
N LYS A 295 8.69 12.84 8.61
CA LYS A 295 10.05 13.39 8.64
C LYS A 295 11.10 12.29 8.69
N ALA A 296 10.95 11.29 9.54
CA ALA A 296 11.87 10.15 9.62
C ALA A 296 12.02 9.43 8.27
N LEU A 297 10.93 9.27 7.51
CA LEU A 297 10.97 8.73 6.16
C LEU A 297 11.77 9.63 5.21
N ALA A 298 11.59 10.95 5.27
CA ALA A 298 12.35 11.88 4.46
C ALA A 298 13.85 11.83 4.80
N ASP A 299 14.19 11.83 6.08
CA ASP A 299 15.58 11.73 6.58
C ASP A 299 16.23 10.40 6.14
N HIS A 300 15.46 9.30 6.13
CA HIS A 300 15.92 8.00 5.63
C HIS A 300 16.34 8.07 4.14
N TRP A 301 15.47 8.64 3.30
CA TRP A 301 15.79 8.78 1.88
C TRP A 301 16.94 9.74 1.62
N GLU A 302 17.02 10.85 2.36
CA GLU A 302 18.12 11.79 2.25
C GLU A 302 19.45 11.13 2.65
N ALA A 303 19.50 10.41 3.76
CA ALA A 303 20.68 9.67 4.20
C ALA A 303 21.12 8.64 3.16
N LEU A 304 20.18 7.87 2.61
CA LEU A 304 20.47 6.86 1.59
C LEU A 304 21.03 7.48 0.31
N LEU A 305 20.37 8.50 -0.23
CA LEU A 305 20.73 9.12 -1.51
C LEU A 305 21.99 9.99 -1.40
N SER A 306 22.36 10.46 -0.21
CA SER A 306 23.59 11.24 0.01
C SER A 306 24.88 10.42 -0.06
N THR A 307 24.77 9.09 -0.08
CA THR A 307 25.93 8.18 -0.18
C THR A 307 26.69 8.37 -1.51
N TYR A 308 25.96 8.69 -2.58
CA TYR A 308 26.53 8.97 -3.89
C TYR A 308 26.00 10.31 -4.42
N HIS A 309 26.89 11.19 -4.84
CA HIS A 309 26.53 12.49 -5.39
C HIS A 309 27.31 12.85 -6.63
N LEU A 310 26.58 13.17 -7.72
CA LEU A 310 27.14 13.71 -8.94
C LEU A 310 26.83 15.22 -9.03
N GLU A 311 27.86 16.01 -9.27
CA GLU A 311 27.73 17.42 -9.63
C GLU A 311 28.29 17.65 -11.03
N SER A 312 27.45 18.08 -11.95
CA SER A 312 27.83 18.36 -13.34
C SER A 312 27.16 19.65 -13.82
N GLY A 313 27.58 20.12 -14.99
CA GLY A 313 26.96 21.29 -15.64
C GLY A 313 25.54 21.04 -16.18
N GLU A 314 25.05 19.80 -16.16
CA GLU A 314 23.71 19.43 -16.64
C GLU A 314 22.78 19.06 -15.47
N GLU A 315 21.89 19.98 -15.12
CA GLU A 315 20.99 19.82 -13.96
C GLU A 315 20.07 18.59 -14.08
N LYS A 316 19.62 18.25 -15.30
CA LYS A 316 18.76 17.07 -15.50
C LYS A 316 19.51 15.77 -15.24
N LEU A 317 20.78 15.71 -15.63
CA LEU A 317 21.65 14.56 -15.34
C LEU A 317 21.88 14.43 -13.84
N ASN A 318 22.19 15.52 -13.14
CA ASN A 318 22.35 15.54 -11.69
C ASN A 318 21.11 15.00 -10.98
N ARG A 319 19.92 15.45 -11.39
CA ARG A 319 18.63 15.00 -10.84
C ARG A 319 18.35 13.52 -11.10
N MET A 320 18.61 13.06 -12.31
CA MET A 320 18.40 11.64 -12.66
C MET A 320 19.34 10.74 -11.86
N VAL A 321 20.62 11.07 -11.79
CA VAL A 321 21.63 10.24 -11.13
C VAL A 321 21.50 10.28 -9.60
N ASN A 322 21.32 11.47 -9.01
CA ASN A 322 21.31 11.63 -7.56
C ASN A 322 20.00 11.19 -6.90
N ILE A 323 18.89 11.12 -7.66
CA ILE A 323 17.57 10.85 -7.11
C ILE A 323 16.92 9.66 -7.80
N TRP A 324 16.51 9.83 -9.07
CA TRP A 324 15.56 8.91 -9.68
C TRP A 324 16.12 7.56 -10.05
N HIS A 325 17.36 7.46 -10.52
CA HIS A 325 17.99 6.17 -10.78
C HIS A 325 18.13 5.37 -9.49
N GLN A 326 18.62 5.99 -8.43
CA GLN A 326 18.81 5.32 -7.15
C GLN A 326 17.48 4.91 -6.52
N TYR A 327 16.48 5.79 -6.56
CA TYR A 327 15.13 5.48 -6.08
C TYR A 327 14.50 4.32 -6.86
N GLN A 328 14.61 4.34 -8.19
CA GLN A 328 14.08 3.29 -9.05
C GLN A 328 14.78 1.95 -8.82
N CYS A 329 16.10 1.93 -8.69
CA CYS A 329 16.85 0.71 -8.36
C CYS A 329 16.44 0.14 -7.00
N MET A 330 16.24 0.99 -5.99
CA MET A 330 15.77 0.55 -4.68
C MET A 330 14.35 -0.04 -4.74
N VAL A 331 13.45 0.58 -5.46
CA VAL A 331 12.09 0.06 -5.69
C VAL A 331 12.15 -1.31 -6.37
N THR A 332 12.95 -1.43 -7.42
CA THR A 332 13.10 -2.69 -8.16
C THR A 332 13.73 -3.76 -7.27
N PHE A 333 14.74 -3.44 -6.48
CA PHE A 333 15.33 -4.34 -5.50
C PHE A 333 14.31 -4.86 -4.48
N ASN A 334 13.50 -3.98 -3.91
CA ASN A 334 12.52 -4.36 -2.90
C ASN A 334 11.43 -5.28 -3.46
N MET A 335 10.99 -5.06 -4.68
CA MET A 335 9.86 -5.77 -5.27
C MET A 335 10.28 -6.83 -6.28
N SER A 336 11.44 -6.67 -6.91
CA SER A 336 12.07 -7.62 -7.84
C SER A 336 11.09 -8.27 -8.83
N ARG A 337 10.13 -7.47 -9.32
CA ARG A 337 9.04 -7.88 -10.22
C ARG A 337 8.05 -8.90 -9.61
N SER A 338 8.19 -9.22 -8.32
CA SER A 338 7.22 -10.05 -7.60
C SER A 338 5.92 -9.29 -7.31
N ALA A 339 5.98 -7.97 -7.33
CA ALA A 339 4.83 -7.10 -7.16
C ALA A 339 4.86 -5.97 -8.20
N SER A 340 3.82 -5.85 -9.00
CA SER A 340 3.70 -4.86 -10.04
C SER A 340 2.23 -4.44 -10.18
N TYR A 341 2.02 -3.26 -10.72
CA TYR A 341 0.69 -2.77 -11.07
C TYR A 341 0.23 -3.30 -12.43
N PHE A 342 1.13 -3.43 -13.38
CA PHE A 342 0.83 -3.80 -14.77
C PHE A 342 1.16 -5.26 -15.09
N GLU A 343 2.17 -5.82 -14.45
CA GLU A 343 2.50 -7.23 -14.55
C GLU A 343 1.92 -8.01 -13.38
N SER A 344 1.69 -9.29 -13.58
CA SER A 344 1.10 -10.15 -12.56
C SER A 344 2.06 -10.41 -11.41
N GLY A 345 2.26 -9.52 -10.48
CA GLY A 345 2.95 -9.83 -9.22
C GLY A 345 2.33 -10.98 -8.41
N THR A 346 1.22 -11.52 -8.87
CA THR A 346 0.40 -12.45 -8.12
C THR A 346 0.90 -13.89 -8.12
N GLY A 347 1.60 -14.33 -9.13
CA GLY A 347 2.01 -15.74 -9.25
C GLY A 347 3.51 -15.95 -9.31
N ARG A 348 4.28 -14.88 -9.33
CA ARG A 348 5.72 -14.91 -9.50
C ARG A 348 6.45 -14.71 -8.18
N GLY A 349 7.54 -15.45 -8.01
CA GLY A 349 8.55 -15.12 -7.01
C GLY A 349 9.49 -14.03 -7.49
N MET A 350 10.53 -13.76 -6.73
CA MET A 350 11.63 -12.88 -7.13
C MET A 350 12.55 -13.61 -8.11
N GLY A 351 12.87 -12.98 -9.25
CA GLY A 351 13.78 -13.56 -10.23
C GLY A 351 15.21 -13.69 -9.68
N PHE A 352 15.86 -14.80 -9.96
CA PHE A 352 17.26 -15.01 -9.58
C PHE A 352 18.17 -13.99 -10.27
N ARG A 353 18.19 -13.99 -11.60
CA ARG A 353 18.92 -13.03 -12.42
C ARG A 353 18.50 -11.59 -12.12
N ASP A 354 17.19 -11.33 -12.12
CA ASP A 354 16.66 -9.99 -11.93
C ASP A 354 17.11 -9.37 -10.61
N SER A 355 17.08 -10.13 -9.51
CA SER A 355 17.56 -9.67 -8.20
C SER A 355 19.06 -9.36 -8.20
N CYS A 356 19.85 -10.16 -8.92
CA CYS A 356 21.28 -9.90 -9.06
C CYS A 356 21.56 -8.62 -9.87
N GLN A 357 20.87 -8.43 -10.99
CA GLN A 357 21.00 -7.24 -11.82
C GLN A 357 20.59 -5.97 -11.06
N ASP A 358 19.51 -6.04 -10.30
CA ASP A 358 19.04 -4.92 -9.49
C ASP A 358 20.09 -4.51 -8.45
N LEU A 359 20.76 -5.47 -7.82
CA LEU A 359 21.82 -5.20 -6.86
C LEU A 359 23.02 -4.44 -7.45
N LEU A 360 23.39 -4.71 -8.70
CA LEU A 360 24.52 -4.05 -9.35
C LEU A 360 24.34 -2.53 -9.46
N GLY A 361 23.10 -2.06 -9.46
CA GLY A 361 22.78 -0.62 -9.58
C GLY A 361 22.99 0.19 -8.30
N PHE A 362 23.05 -0.44 -7.11
CA PHE A 362 23.07 0.30 -5.85
C PHE A 362 23.65 -0.49 -4.65
N VAL A 363 24.46 -1.50 -4.89
CA VAL A 363 25.12 -2.27 -3.81
C VAL A 363 25.84 -1.35 -2.81
N HIS A 364 26.44 -0.30 -3.30
CA HIS A 364 27.15 0.73 -2.50
C HIS A 364 26.22 1.53 -1.56
N LEU A 365 24.92 1.60 -1.83
CA LEU A 365 23.94 2.31 -0.99
C LEU A 365 23.47 1.48 0.21
N ILE A 366 23.38 0.14 0.04
CA ILE A 366 22.77 -0.76 1.01
C ILE A 366 23.59 -2.04 1.21
N PRO A 367 24.89 -1.95 1.55
CA PRO A 367 25.81 -3.11 1.55
C PRO A 367 25.31 -4.27 2.42
N ASP A 368 24.72 -4.00 3.59
CA ASP A 368 24.22 -5.05 4.49
C ASP A 368 23.04 -5.80 3.88
N ARG A 369 22.06 -5.08 3.32
CA ARG A 369 20.91 -5.69 2.64
C ARG A 369 21.32 -6.39 1.33
N ALA A 370 22.31 -5.85 0.63
CA ALA A 370 22.89 -6.47 -0.55
C ALA A 370 23.51 -7.82 -0.21
N ARG A 371 24.29 -7.88 0.87
CA ARG A 371 24.89 -9.14 1.38
C ARG A 371 23.81 -10.15 1.74
N GLU A 372 22.79 -9.75 2.48
CA GLU A 372 21.67 -10.61 2.84
C GLU A 372 20.98 -11.20 1.59
N ARG A 373 20.67 -10.36 0.61
CA ARG A 373 20.05 -10.79 -0.65
C ARG A 373 20.95 -11.76 -1.45
N ILE A 374 22.25 -11.51 -1.51
CA ILE A 374 23.23 -12.40 -2.16
C ILE A 374 23.21 -13.79 -1.49
N LEU A 375 23.18 -13.84 -0.17
CA LEU A 375 23.11 -15.10 0.57
C LEU A 375 21.77 -15.84 0.35
N ASP A 376 20.65 -15.11 0.34
CA ASP A 376 19.34 -15.68 0.04
C ASP A 376 19.30 -16.32 -1.37
N ILE A 377 19.84 -15.61 -2.37
CA ILE A 377 19.90 -16.09 -3.74
C ILE A 377 20.82 -17.31 -3.85
N ALA A 378 22.03 -17.22 -3.26
CA ALA A 378 23.00 -18.32 -3.26
C ALA A 378 22.45 -19.60 -2.62
N ALA A 379 21.63 -19.47 -1.57
CA ALA A 379 20.99 -20.62 -0.92
C ALA A 379 19.95 -21.35 -1.79
N THR A 380 19.58 -20.81 -2.95
CA THR A 380 18.66 -21.44 -3.89
C THR A 380 19.36 -22.19 -5.03
N GLN A 381 20.70 -22.19 -5.06
CA GLN A 381 21.48 -22.97 -6.03
C GLN A 381 21.47 -24.46 -5.71
N PHE A 382 21.56 -25.28 -6.76
CA PHE A 382 21.81 -26.72 -6.65
C PHE A 382 23.31 -27.01 -6.48
N GLU A 383 23.65 -28.23 -6.08
CA GLU A 383 25.03 -28.67 -5.88
C GLU A 383 25.90 -28.57 -7.15
N ASP A 384 25.27 -28.68 -8.34
CA ASP A 384 25.94 -28.55 -9.64
C ASP A 384 26.13 -27.09 -10.06
N GLY A 385 25.69 -26.13 -9.23
CA GLY A 385 25.78 -24.71 -9.49
C GLY A 385 24.65 -24.12 -10.33
N SER A 386 23.74 -24.95 -10.85
CA SER A 386 22.50 -24.46 -11.47
C SER A 386 21.53 -23.90 -10.42
N ALA A 387 20.48 -23.23 -10.85
CA ALA A 387 19.51 -22.63 -9.95
C ALA A 387 18.09 -22.67 -10.51
N TYR A 388 17.11 -22.53 -9.64
CA TYR A 388 15.77 -22.14 -10.06
C TYR A 388 15.80 -20.69 -10.59
N HIS A 389 14.98 -20.42 -11.61
CA HIS A 389 14.87 -19.07 -12.18
C HIS A 389 14.26 -18.04 -11.20
N GLN A 390 13.52 -18.53 -10.20
CA GLN A 390 12.87 -17.69 -9.20
C GLN A 390 12.94 -18.31 -7.79
N TYR A 391 12.83 -17.48 -6.77
CA TYR A 391 12.62 -17.88 -5.39
C TYR A 391 11.48 -17.10 -4.75
N GLN A 392 10.91 -17.67 -3.69
CA GLN A 392 9.83 -17.04 -2.94
C GLN A 392 10.38 -16.13 -1.84
N PRO A 393 10.02 -14.86 -1.79
CA PRO A 393 10.59 -13.92 -0.83
C PRO A 393 10.24 -14.26 0.63
N LEU A 394 9.08 -14.87 0.88
CA LEU A 394 8.65 -15.24 2.23
C LEU A 394 9.39 -16.48 2.76
N THR A 395 9.50 -17.53 1.96
CA THR A 395 10.09 -18.79 2.36
C THR A 395 11.60 -18.89 2.11
N LYS A 396 12.15 -17.99 1.30
CA LYS A 396 13.54 -17.98 0.83
C LYS A 396 13.94 -19.27 0.10
N LYS A 397 12.97 -19.97 -0.51
CA LYS A 397 13.18 -21.22 -1.25
C LYS A 397 13.00 -21.00 -2.74
N GLY A 398 13.72 -21.80 -3.53
CA GLY A 398 13.56 -21.83 -4.97
C GLY A 398 12.15 -22.21 -5.39
N ASN A 399 11.68 -21.64 -6.51
CA ASN A 399 10.36 -21.88 -7.07
C ASN A 399 10.48 -22.66 -8.38
N ALA A 400 9.93 -23.87 -8.40
CA ALA A 400 9.95 -24.76 -9.56
C ALA A 400 8.94 -24.37 -10.66
N ASP A 401 7.97 -23.50 -10.39
CA ASP A 401 6.85 -23.23 -11.29
C ASP A 401 7.29 -22.68 -12.67
N ILE A 402 8.42 -21.98 -12.72
CA ILE A 402 8.98 -21.41 -13.95
C ILE A 402 10.18 -22.19 -14.48
N GLY A 403 10.59 -23.23 -13.75
CA GLY A 403 11.67 -24.11 -14.14
C GLY A 403 13.04 -23.71 -13.61
N SER A 404 14.04 -24.42 -14.13
CA SER A 404 15.45 -24.26 -13.78
C SER A 404 16.31 -24.43 -15.05
N GLY A 405 17.62 -24.25 -14.93
CA GLY A 405 18.55 -24.53 -16.02
C GLY A 405 18.71 -23.36 -17.00
N PHE A 406 18.38 -22.14 -16.60
CA PHE A 406 18.76 -20.93 -17.33
C PHE A 406 20.26 -20.71 -17.13
N ASN A 407 21.03 -20.81 -18.20
CA ASN A 407 22.49 -20.85 -18.15
C ASN A 407 23.16 -19.61 -17.59
N ASP A 408 22.50 -18.46 -17.70
CA ASP A 408 23.03 -17.18 -17.26
C ASP A 408 22.70 -16.82 -15.81
N ASP A 409 21.69 -17.43 -15.20
CA ASP A 409 21.28 -17.12 -13.82
C ASP A 409 22.46 -17.21 -12.81
N PRO A 410 23.23 -18.31 -12.74
CA PRO A 410 24.36 -18.38 -11.80
C PRO A 410 25.47 -17.39 -12.06
N MET A 411 25.65 -16.96 -13.31
CA MET A 411 26.69 -16.01 -13.68
C MET A 411 26.42 -14.60 -13.13
N TRP A 412 25.16 -14.23 -13.03
CA TRP A 412 24.76 -12.96 -12.41
C TRP A 412 25.03 -12.92 -10.92
N LEU A 413 24.94 -14.06 -10.22
CA LEU A 413 25.34 -14.14 -8.82
C LEU A 413 26.83 -13.86 -8.65
N VAL A 414 27.70 -14.44 -9.53
CA VAL A 414 29.14 -14.16 -9.51
C VAL A 414 29.41 -12.66 -9.74
N ALA A 415 28.71 -12.04 -10.68
CA ALA A 415 28.82 -10.60 -10.93
C ALA A 415 28.44 -9.77 -9.69
N CYS A 416 27.33 -10.14 -9.02
CA CYS A 416 26.87 -9.50 -7.79
C CYS A 416 27.87 -9.61 -6.65
N VAL A 417 28.39 -10.80 -6.39
CA VAL A 417 29.42 -11.03 -5.36
C VAL A 417 30.67 -10.23 -5.66
N SER A 418 31.08 -10.22 -6.93
CA SER A 418 32.25 -9.45 -7.37
C SER A 418 32.09 -7.94 -7.17
N ALA A 419 30.91 -7.39 -7.47
CA ALA A 419 30.60 -5.99 -7.20
C ALA A 419 30.60 -5.69 -5.70
N TYR A 420 29.91 -6.52 -4.91
CA TYR A 420 29.85 -6.37 -3.45
C TYR A 420 31.24 -6.35 -2.77
N ILE A 421 32.17 -7.17 -3.26
CA ILE A 421 33.53 -7.23 -2.70
C ILE A 421 34.36 -6.01 -3.09
N ARG A 422 34.13 -5.43 -4.27
CA ARG A 422 34.90 -4.27 -4.78
C ARG A 422 34.42 -2.94 -4.24
N GLU A 423 33.17 -2.81 -3.93
CA GLU A 423 32.53 -1.59 -3.46
C GLU A 423 32.33 -1.58 -1.93
#